data_fb699c153b485743b33447b110ea1b5a
#
_entry.id   fb699c153b485743b33447b110ea1b5a
#
_cell.length_a   1.000
_cell.length_b   1.000
_cell.length_c   1.000
_cell.angle_alpha   90.00
_cell.angle_beta   90.00
_cell.angle_gamma   90.00
#
_symmetry.space_group_name_H-M   'P 1'
#
loop_
_entity.id
_entity.type
_entity.pdbx_description
1 polymer ?
#
loop_
_entity_poly.entity_id
_entity_poly.type
_entity_poly.pdbx_seq_one_letter_code
_entity_poly.pdbx_strand_id
1 'polypeptide(L)'
;LCRLTLMQVLPAIKEKDCEQFGKAITRIQNIIGDYFAIAQGGRYTSPFLRPILETMTNSGATGIGQSSWGPTGFAFFPDETLAFQAVKKVREEWQSESRLHFTMSSASNSKAKIISNNYNEKTHDESLKITISQLE
;
A
#
# COMPACT_ATOMS: atom_id res chain seq x y z
N LEU A 1 -6.86 -5.62 16.55
CA LEU A 1 -6.25 -6.11 15.31
C LEU A 1 -6.57 -7.59 15.07
N CYS A 2 -6.28 -8.51 16.01
CA CYS A 2 -6.51 -9.96 15.84
C CYS A 2 -7.92 -10.31 15.36
N ARG A 3 -8.96 -9.66 15.93
CA ARG A 3 -10.35 -9.88 15.50
C ARG A 3 -10.58 -9.50 14.03
N LEU A 4 -10.01 -8.38 13.56
CA LEU A 4 -10.11 -7.98 12.16
C LEU A 4 -9.41 -8.99 11.25
N THR A 5 -8.23 -9.45 11.63
CA THR A 5 -7.48 -10.45 10.86
C THR A 5 -8.25 -11.76 10.75
N LEU A 6 -8.71 -12.31 11.88
CA LEU A 6 -9.37 -13.62 11.90
C LEU A 6 -10.76 -13.61 11.28
N MET A 7 -11.53 -12.52 11.49
CA MET A 7 -12.95 -12.47 11.12
C MET A 7 -13.23 -11.74 9.79
N GLN A 8 -12.24 -11.04 9.24
CA GLN A 8 -12.41 -10.28 7.99
C GLN A 8 -11.31 -10.58 6.98
N VAL A 9 -10.01 -10.44 7.33
CA VAL A 9 -8.92 -10.63 6.37
C VAL A 9 -8.84 -12.07 5.88
N LEU A 10 -8.76 -13.05 6.79
CA LEU A 10 -8.63 -14.46 6.41
C LEU A 10 -9.85 -15.00 5.64
N PRO A 11 -11.11 -14.73 6.03
CA PRO A 11 -12.25 -15.11 5.23
C PRO A 11 -12.24 -14.48 3.83
N ALA A 12 -11.96 -13.17 3.72
CA ALA A 12 -11.91 -12.49 2.43
C ALA A 12 -10.85 -13.09 1.47
N ILE A 13 -9.67 -13.47 2.00
CA ILE A 13 -8.65 -14.19 1.22
C ILE A 13 -9.19 -15.52 0.73
N LYS A 14 -9.82 -16.31 1.61
CA LYS A 14 -10.36 -17.62 1.25
C LYS A 14 -11.46 -17.54 0.20
N GLU A 15 -12.29 -16.50 0.28
CA GLU A 15 -13.41 -16.23 -0.63
C GLU A 15 -12.98 -15.49 -1.90
N LYS A 16 -11.70 -15.09 -1.98
CA LYS A 16 -11.13 -14.25 -3.06
C LYS A 16 -11.88 -12.92 -3.22
N ASP A 17 -12.36 -12.38 -2.12
CA ASP A 17 -13.06 -11.09 -2.08
C ASP A 17 -12.06 -9.95 -1.86
N CYS A 18 -11.58 -9.37 -2.97
CA CYS A 18 -10.63 -8.27 -2.97
C CYS A 18 -11.18 -7.02 -2.25
N GLU A 19 -12.48 -6.77 -2.36
CA GLU A 19 -13.11 -5.60 -1.75
C GLU A 19 -13.13 -5.71 -0.21
N GLN A 20 -13.59 -6.84 0.32
CA GLN A 20 -13.61 -7.08 1.77
C GLN A 20 -12.20 -7.15 2.33
N PHE A 21 -11.27 -7.79 1.62
CA PHE A 21 -9.86 -7.81 1.99
C PHE A 21 -9.30 -6.40 2.11
N GLY A 22 -9.46 -5.57 1.09
CA GLY A 22 -8.96 -4.20 1.07
C GLY A 22 -9.54 -3.33 2.17
N LYS A 23 -10.87 -3.40 2.40
CA LYS A 23 -11.55 -2.71 3.51
C LYS A 23 -10.98 -3.12 4.87
N ALA A 24 -10.76 -4.41 5.08
CA ALA A 24 -10.22 -4.92 6.34
C ALA A 24 -8.79 -4.44 6.58
N ILE A 25 -7.94 -4.47 5.53
CA ILE A 25 -6.56 -3.97 5.60
C ILE A 25 -6.56 -2.46 5.88
N THR A 26 -7.34 -1.67 5.17
CA THR A 26 -7.45 -0.22 5.43
C THR A 26 -7.83 0.08 6.87
N ARG A 27 -8.78 -0.68 7.42
CA ARG A 27 -9.18 -0.52 8.83
C ARG A 27 -8.06 -0.84 9.81
N ILE A 28 -7.29 -1.91 9.55
CA ILE A 28 -6.11 -2.27 10.33
C ILE A 28 -5.07 -1.15 10.25
N GLN A 29 -4.78 -0.65 9.05
CA GLN A 29 -3.81 0.42 8.82
C GLN A 29 -4.20 1.72 9.52
N ASN A 30 -5.49 2.08 9.50
CA ASN A 30 -5.99 3.26 10.20
C ASN A 30 -5.79 3.13 11.72
N ILE A 31 -6.12 1.98 12.31
CA ILE A 31 -5.93 1.74 13.75
C ILE A 31 -4.45 1.85 14.14
N ILE A 32 -3.56 1.24 13.34
CA ILE A 32 -2.12 1.29 13.59
C ILE A 32 -1.59 2.72 13.43
N GLY A 33 -1.95 3.38 12.33
CA GLY A 33 -1.52 4.74 12.03
C GLY A 33 -1.97 5.75 13.09
N ASP A 34 -3.22 5.64 13.56
CA ASP A 34 -3.75 6.50 14.63
C ASP A 34 -3.06 6.25 15.98
N TYR A 35 -2.76 4.98 16.29
CA TYR A 35 -2.02 4.61 17.50
C TYR A 35 -0.62 5.22 17.54
N PHE A 36 0.09 5.20 16.42
CA PHE A 36 1.45 5.74 16.31
C PHE A 36 1.50 7.21 15.87
N ALA A 37 0.36 7.88 15.68
CA ALA A 37 0.29 9.24 15.15
C ALA A 37 1.13 10.26 15.94
N ILE A 38 1.20 10.13 17.26
CA ILE A 38 2.02 11.01 18.11
C ILE A 38 3.51 10.85 17.80
N ALA A 39 3.97 9.60 17.60
CA ALA A 39 5.38 9.31 17.36
C ALA A 39 5.83 9.66 15.94
N GLN A 40 4.94 9.56 14.94
CA GLN A 40 5.28 9.74 13.52
C GLN A 40 4.75 11.06 12.92
N GLY A 41 4.10 11.92 13.72
CA GLY A 41 3.62 13.23 13.28
C GLY A 41 2.27 13.20 12.55
N GLY A 42 1.54 12.09 12.61
CA GLY A 42 0.23 11.90 11.97
C GLY A 42 -0.04 10.44 11.63
N ARG A 43 -1.18 10.15 11.01
CA ARG A 43 -1.52 8.77 10.60
C ARG A 43 -0.50 8.18 9.61
N TYR A 44 0.12 9.01 8.79
CA TYR A 44 1.14 8.65 7.81
C TYR A 44 2.42 9.45 8.09
N THR A 45 3.58 8.81 7.94
CA THR A 45 4.89 9.45 8.14
C THR A 45 5.16 10.52 7.07
N SER A 46 4.77 10.25 5.81
CA SER A 46 4.93 11.22 4.72
C SER A 46 3.69 12.10 4.55
N PRO A 47 3.84 13.43 4.43
CA PRO A 47 2.72 14.33 4.15
C PRO A 47 2.11 14.12 2.76
N PHE A 48 2.85 13.54 1.81
CA PHE A 48 2.37 13.23 0.46
C PHE A 48 1.43 12.03 0.44
N LEU A 49 1.53 11.14 1.43
CA LEU A 49 0.86 9.84 1.35
C LEU A 49 -0.66 9.97 1.43
N ARG A 50 -1.17 10.85 2.29
CA ARG A 50 -2.63 11.05 2.43
C ARG A 50 -3.30 11.45 1.12
N PRO A 51 -2.93 12.55 0.44
CA PRO A 51 -3.60 12.96 -0.79
C PRO A 51 -3.44 11.94 -1.91
N ILE A 52 -2.29 11.26 -1.99
CA ILE A 52 -2.07 10.21 -2.99
C ILE A 52 -3.01 9.02 -2.75
N LEU A 53 -3.11 8.54 -1.51
CA LEU A 53 -3.99 7.41 -1.17
C LEU A 53 -5.49 7.78 -1.33
N GLU A 54 -5.87 9.04 -1.10
CA GLU A 54 -7.21 9.54 -1.40
C GLU A 54 -7.49 9.50 -2.92
N THR A 55 -6.56 9.94 -3.76
CA THR A 55 -6.69 9.81 -5.22
C THR A 55 -6.78 8.34 -5.65
N MET A 56 -5.98 7.44 -5.06
CA MET A 56 -6.05 6.00 -5.33
C MET A 56 -7.42 5.42 -4.94
N THR A 57 -7.95 5.79 -3.77
CA THR A 57 -9.28 5.37 -3.31
C THR A 57 -10.37 5.84 -4.26
N ASN A 58 -10.35 7.11 -4.67
CA ASN A 58 -11.30 7.68 -5.63
C ASN A 58 -11.17 7.08 -7.04
N SER A 59 -10.06 6.41 -7.31
CA SER A 59 -9.78 5.70 -8.57
C SER A 59 -10.06 4.20 -8.48
N GLY A 60 -10.73 3.72 -7.42
CA GLY A 60 -11.20 2.34 -7.30
C GLY A 60 -10.30 1.42 -6.48
N ALA A 61 -9.35 1.96 -5.69
CA ALA A 61 -8.61 1.12 -4.75
C ALA A 61 -9.56 0.54 -3.69
N THR A 62 -9.48 -0.76 -3.48
CA THR A 62 -10.27 -1.49 -2.48
C THR A 62 -9.66 -1.39 -1.09
N GLY A 63 -8.34 -1.17 -1.01
CA GLY A 63 -7.63 -1.01 0.25
C GLY A 63 -6.37 -0.17 0.09
N ILE A 64 -6.04 0.55 1.15
CA ILE A 64 -4.89 1.46 1.19
C ILE A 64 -4.17 1.36 2.54
N GLY A 65 -2.92 1.74 2.56
CA GLY A 65 -2.16 1.81 3.80
C GLY A 65 -0.72 2.29 3.64
N GLN A 66 -0.01 2.32 4.76
CA GLN A 66 1.42 2.60 4.85
C GLN A 66 2.16 1.31 5.24
N SER A 67 3.25 1.01 4.55
CA SER A 67 4.10 -0.13 4.89
C SER A 67 4.98 0.20 6.10
N SER A 68 4.76 -0.48 7.22
CA SER A 68 5.52 -0.30 8.46
C SER A 68 5.56 1.18 8.91
N TRP A 69 6.73 1.74 9.19
CA TRP A 69 6.94 3.14 9.55
C TRP A 69 6.95 4.10 8.35
N GLY A 70 6.62 3.62 7.15
CA GLY A 70 6.71 4.45 5.94
C GLY A 70 8.16 4.63 5.46
N PRO A 71 8.38 5.58 4.56
CA PRO A 71 7.39 6.43 3.90
C PRO A 71 6.60 5.75 2.79
N THR A 72 6.82 4.44 2.54
CA THR A 72 6.17 3.67 1.47
C THR A 72 4.68 3.48 1.76
N GLY A 73 3.83 3.86 0.80
CA GLY A 73 2.41 3.54 0.81
C GLY A 73 2.07 2.42 -0.17
N PHE A 74 0.87 1.86 -0.01
CA PHE A 74 0.32 0.87 -0.93
C PHE A 74 -1.17 1.07 -1.15
N ALA A 75 -1.64 0.59 -2.30
CA ALA A 75 -3.05 0.49 -2.63
C ALA A 75 -3.32 -0.84 -3.34
N PHE A 76 -4.46 -1.48 -3.02
CA PHE A 76 -4.93 -2.70 -3.68
C PHE A 76 -6.01 -2.37 -4.69
N PHE A 77 -5.97 -3.03 -5.83
CA PHE A 77 -6.97 -2.91 -6.88
C PHE A 77 -7.47 -4.30 -7.29
N PRO A 78 -8.75 -4.42 -7.68
CA PRO A 78 -9.31 -5.70 -8.08
C PRO A 78 -8.82 -6.18 -9.46
N ASP A 79 -8.34 -5.25 -10.29
CA ASP A 79 -7.84 -5.54 -11.62
C ASP A 79 -6.71 -4.58 -12.05
N GLU A 80 -5.95 -5.01 -13.03
CA GLU A 80 -4.78 -4.29 -13.56
C GLU A 80 -5.18 -2.98 -14.26
N THR A 81 -6.32 -2.95 -14.92
CA THR A 81 -6.77 -1.78 -15.68
C THR A 81 -7.03 -0.60 -14.75
N LEU A 82 -7.76 -0.83 -13.66
CA LEU A 82 -8.02 0.18 -12.64
C LEU A 82 -6.72 0.63 -11.97
N ALA A 83 -5.84 -0.31 -11.63
CA ALA A 83 -4.53 0.00 -11.06
C ALA A 83 -3.71 0.91 -11.98
N PHE A 84 -3.65 0.57 -13.27
CA PHE A 84 -2.91 1.34 -14.27
C PHE A 84 -3.47 2.76 -14.43
N GLN A 85 -4.79 2.91 -14.50
CA GLN A 85 -5.45 4.21 -14.61
C GLN A 85 -5.20 5.08 -13.38
N ALA A 86 -5.27 4.48 -12.18
CA ALA A 86 -4.99 5.17 -10.92
C ALA A 86 -3.53 5.65 -10.85
N VAL A 87 -2.58 4.79 -11.20
CA VAL A 87 -1.13 5.15 -11.24
C VAL A 87 -0.87 6.25 -12.26
N LYS A 88 -1.46 6.17 -13.45
CA LYS A 88 -1.33 7.22 -14.47
C LYS A 88 -1.81 8.55 -13.94
N LYS A 89 -3.01 8.59 -13.35
CA LYS A 89 -3.60 9.80 -12.78
C LYS A 89 -2.71 10.41 -11.70
N VAL A 90 -2.24 9.61 -10.75
CA VAL A 90 -1.38 10.12 -9.67
C VAL A 90 -0.02 10.61 -10.20
N ARG A 91 0.56 9.93 -11.19
CA ARG A 91 1.79 10.42 -11.85
C ARG A 91 1.60 11.77 -12.54
N GLU A 92 0.45 11.99 -13.16
CA GLU A 92 0.10 13.28 -13.78
C GLU A 92 -0.08 14.37 -12.72
N GLU A 93 -0.80 14.08 -11.62
CA GLU A 93 -1.03 15.01 -10.52
C GLU A 93 0.28 15.41 -9.79
N TRP A 94 1.23 14.49 -9.69
CA TRP A 94 2.45 14.66 -8.91
C TRP A 94 3.73 14.69 -9.79
N GLN A 95 3.62 14.99 -11.08
CA GLN A 95 4.75 14.95 -12.03
C GLN A 95 5.92 15.88 -11.66
N SER A 96 5.67 16.95 -10.91
CA SER A 96 6.70 17.90 -10.47
C SER A 96 7.48 17.44 -9.23
N GLU A 97 7.00 16.38 -8.53
CA GLU A 97 7.62 15.88 -7.30
C GLU A 97 8.53 14.69 -7.61
N SER A 98 9.81 14.96 -7.84
CA SER A 98 10.80 13.96 -8.26
C SER A 98 11.12 12.89 -7.20
N ARG A 99 10.76 13.13 -5.93
CA ARG A 99 10.96 12.18 -4.82
C ARG A 99 9.96 11.04 -4.81
N LEU A 100 8.87 11.13 -5.59
CA LEU A 100 7.82 10.14 -5.63
C LEU A 100 8.06 9.09 -6.71
N HIS A 101 8.10 7.82 -6.31
CA HIS A 101 8.22 6.69 -7.21
C HIS A 101 6.97 5.81 -7.11
N PHE A 102 6.36 5.51 -8.26
CA PHE A 102 5.17 4.68 -8.35
C PHE A 102 5.49 3.39 -9.07
N THR A 103 5.25 2.26 -8.39
CA THR A 103 5.43 0.92 -8.97
C THR A 103 4.10 0.17 -8.94
N MET A 104 3.92 -0.75 -9.87
CA MET A 104 2.77 -1.63 -9.92
C MET A 104 3.28 -3.07 -9.97
N SER A 105 2.64 -3.96 -9.23
CA SER A 105 2.97 -5.39 -9.20
C SER A 105 1.72 -6.22 -8.95
N SER A 106 1.71 -7.46 -9.37
CA SER A 106 0.70 -8.46 -9.01
C SER A 106 1.18 -9.31 -7.83
N ALA A 107 0.23 -9.85 -7.07
CA ALA A 107 0.53 -10.82 -6.04
C ALA A 107 1.09 -12.11 -6.69
N SER A 108 2.16 -12.65 -6.12
CA SER A 108 2.75 -13.88 -6.63
C SER A 108 2.09 -15.10 -5.99
N ASN A 109 1.65 -16.07 -6.82
CA ASN A 109 1.21 -17.38 -6.36
C ASN A 109 2.37 -18.35 -6.03
N SER A 110 3.62 -17.88 -6.12
CA SER A 110 4.78 -18.68 -5.78
C SER A 110 4.99 -18.75 -4.27
N LYS A 111 5.57 -19.88 -3.80
CA LYS A 111 6.00 -20.01 -2.41
C LYS A 111 7.06 -18.97 -2.07
N ALA A 112 7.17 -18.60 -0.79
CA ALA A 112 8.24 -17.74 -0.30
C ALA A 112 9.61 -18.27 -0.75
N LYS A 113 10.43 -17.39 -1.34
CA LYS A 113 11.78 -17.72 -1.79
C LYS A 113 12.79 -16.96 -0.94
N ILE A 114 13.63 -17.70 -0.22
CA ILE A 114 14.72 -17.11 0.57
C ILE A 114 15.91 -16.92 -0.37
N ILE A 115 16.27 -15.66 -0.61
CA ILE A 115 17.49 -15.31 -1.36
C ILE A 115 18.44 -14.69 -0.36
N SER A 116 19.56 -15.40 -0.05
CA SER A 116 20.64 -14.83 0.75
C SER A 116 21.59 -14.09 -0.17
N ASN A 117 21.47 -12.76 -0.23
CA ASN A 117 22.48 -11.92 -0.84
C ASN A 117 23.38 -11.35 0.25
N ASN A 118 24.70 -11.45 0.08
CA ASN A 118 25.66 -10.70 0.90
C ASN A 118 25.40 -9.20 0.64
N TYR A 119 24.78 -8.53 1.59
CA TYR A 119 24.56 -7.09 1.56
C TYR A 119 25.90 -6.35 1.66
N ASN A 120 26.30 -5.69 0.58
CA ASN A 120 27.18 -4.55 0.68
C ASN A 120 26.31 -3.32 0.93
N GLU A 121 26.44 -2.77 2.14
CA GLU A 121 25.83 -1.49 2.52
C GLU A 121 26.26 -0.40 1.57
N LYS A 122 25.35 0.19 0.79
CA LYS A 122 25.48 1.57 0.31
C LYS A 122 24.12 2.14 -0.12
N THR A 123 23.92 3.35 0.37
CA THR A 123 22.95 4.39 -0.01
C THR A 123 21.55 4.30 0.60
N HIS A 124 21.34 5.10 1.63
CA HIS A 124 20.05 5.64 2.03
C HIS A 124 19.51 6.54 0.91
N ASP A 125 18.67 5.98 0.08
CA ASP A 125 17.80 6.76 -0.79
C ASP A 125 16.46 6.93 -0.07
N GLU A 126 16.19 8.14 0.45
CA GLU A 126 14.95 8.51 1.15
C GLU A 126 13.77 8.70 0.18
N SER A 127 13.76 8.04 -0.95
CA SER A 127 12.66 8.13 -1.91
C SER A 127 11.40 7.42 -1.40
N LEU A 128 10.27 8.11 -1.47
CA LEU A 128 8.97 7.52 -1.17
C LEU A 128 8.58 6.53 -2.27
N LYS A 129 8.38 5.27 -1.88
CA LYS A 129 7.90 4.23 -2.80
C LYS A 129 6.43 3.92 -2.50
N ILE A 130 5.59 4.01 -3.52
CA ILE A 130 4.20 3.55 -3.44
C ILE A 130 4.10 2.27 -4.26
N THR A 131 3.79 1.18 -3.58
CA THR A 131 3.60 -0.13 -4.21
C THR A 131 2.11 -0.36 -4.39
N ILE A 132 1.69 -0.67 -5.61
CA ILE A 132 0.32 -1.06 -5.94
C ILE A 132 0.35 -2.54 -6.27
N SER A 133 -0.45 -3.33 -5.53
CA SER A 133 -0.54 -4.77 -5.71
C SER A 133 -1.92 -5.17 -6.22
N GLN A 134 -1.94 -6.08 -7.18
CA GLN A 134 -3.13 -6.77 -7.67
C GLN A 134 -3.27 -8.10 -6.93
N LEU A 135 -4.48 -8.44 -6.52
CA LEU A 135 -4.84 -9.74 -5.98
C LEU A 135 -5.58 -10.53 -7.07
N GLU A 136 -5.02 -11.65 -7.51
CA GLU A 136 -5.67 -12.63 -8.39
C GLU A 136 -6.52 -13.62 -7.58
#